data_baabcd694e486b7c7d71729f18341eb6
#
_entry.id   baabcd694e486b7c7d71729f18341eb6
#
_cell.length_a   1.000
_cell.length_b   1.000
_cell.length_c   1.000
_cell.angle_alpha   90.00
_cell.angle_beta   90.00
_cell.angle_gamma   90.00
#
_symmetry.space_group_name_H-M   'P 1'
#
loop_
_entity.id
_entity.type
_entity.pdbx_description
1 polymer ?
#
loop_
_entity_poly.entity_id
_entity_poly.type
_entity_poly.pdbx_seq_one_letter_code
_entity_poly.pdbx_strand_id
1 'polypeptide(L)'
;MKEKTLNVRKIVIRILIVLLVLFGIWNGLWLYYRQHYFIRVAENAGMTRQQDMDTHYLSEVPLENGNTAHYGVFLPHYLRFSHNYLAYEEPTPPFIEQDGKYIYLCDYRITLGIHPVLFGEPRYEIQIYDQKTANADYLTGKTAELDCGNIYTFEVDADMNIIQEWSYGGQAVWDDAHDEAYAMFTRAKDVFGL
;
A
#
# COMPACT_ATOMS: atom_id res chain seq x y z
N MET A 1 2.68 -14.81 -58.99
CA MET A 1 2.77 -15.28 -57.60
C MET A 1 3.88 -14.59 -56.79
N LYS A 2 5.02 -14.21 -57.35
CA LYS A 2 6.15 -13.58 -56.62
C LYS A 2 5.87 -12.20 -56.00
N GLU A 3 5.05 -11.36 -56.64
CA GLU A 3 4.75 -10.00 -56.13
C GLU A 3 3.86 -10.01 -54.86
N LYS A 4 2.88 -10.90 -54.80
CA LYS A 4 2.00 -11.03 -53.64
C LYS A 4 2.76 -11.47 -52.37
N THR A 5 3.71 -12.40 -52.52
CA THR A 5 4.55 -12.88 -51.42
C THR A 5 5.53 -11.82 -50.92
N LEU A 6 6.02 -10.96 -51.80
CA LEU A 6 6.93 -9.87 -51.44
C LEU A 6 6.20 -8.78 -50.61
N ASN A 7 4.95 -8.50 -50.93
CA ASN A 7 4.12 -7.54 -50.16
C ASN A 7 3.76 -8.07 -48.77
N VAL A 8 3.40 -9.35 -48.65
CA VAL A 8 3.11 -9.97 -47.35
C VAL A 8 4.33 -9.92 -46.43
N ARG A 9 5.52 -10.24 -46.93
CA ARG A 9 6.76 -10.18 -46.17
C ARG A 9 7.07 -8.79 -45.67
N LYS A 10 6.86 -7.74 -46.48
CA LYS A 10 7.06 -6.33 -46.09
C LYS A 10 6.06 -5.92 -45.02
N ILE A 11 4.81 -6.36 -45.10
CA ILE A 11 3.78 -6.09 -44.09
C ILE A 11 4.16 -6.74 -42.75
N VAL A 12 4.55 -8.02 -42.77
CA VAL A 12 4.98 -8.76 -41.57
C VAL A 12 6.17 -8.07 -40.91
N ILE A 13 7.18 -7.66 -41.70
CA ILE A 13 8.34 -6.94 -41.15
C ILE A 13 7.93 -5.62 -40.50
N ARG A 14 7.04 -4.86 -41.11
CA ARG A 14 6.53 -3.60 -40.52
C ARG A 14 5.80 -3.85 -39.20
N ILE A 15 4.96 -4.86 -39.15
CA ILE A 15 4.25 -5.26 -37.92
C ILE A 15 5.27 -5.64 -36.83
N LEU A 16 6.26 -6.43 -37.15
CA LEU A 16 7.31 -6.82 -36.20
C LEU A 16 8.10 -5.62 -35.68
N ILE A 17 8.43 -4.67 -36.54
CA ILE A 17 9.10 -3.43 -36.13
C ILE A 17 8.23 -2.64 -35.17
N VAL A 18 6.93 -2.45 -35.47
CA VAL A 18 5.99 -1.76 -34.59
C VAL A 18 5.89 -2.46 -33.23
N LEU A 19 5.76 -3.79 -33.21
CA LEU A 19 5.71 -4.55 -31.97
C LEU A 19 7.01 -4.42 -31.15
N LEU A 20 8.17 -4.42 -31.79
CA LEU A 20 9.45 -4.20 -31.10
C LEU A 20 9.55 -2.79 -30.51
N VAL A 21 9.07 -1.76 -31.23
CA VAL A 21 9.03 -0.38 -30.73
C VAL A 21 8.10 -0.29 -29.52
N LEU A 22 6.89 -0.83 -29.62
CA LEU A 22 5.92 -0.85 -28.50
C LEU A 22 6.48 -1.59 -27.29
N PHE A 23 7.13 -2.71 -27.50
CA PHE A 23 7.81 -3.47 -26.46
C PHE A 23 8.94 -2.68 -25.80
N GLY A 24 9.73 -1.96 -26.60
CA GLY A 24 10.78 -1.05 -26.10
C GLY A 24 10.22 0.08 -25.25
N ILE A 25 9.15 0.73 -25.71
CA ILE A 25 8.45 1.79 -24.97
C ILE A 25 7.90 1.24 -23.65
N TRP A 26 7.21 0.10 -23.69
CA TRP A 26 6.70 -0.57 -22.48
C TRP A 26 7.79 -0.85 -21.46
N ASN A 27 8.89 -1.44 -21.88
CA ASN A 27 10.02 -1.74 -20.98
C ASN A 27 10.62 -0.46 -20.39
N GLY A 28 10.78 0.58 -21.21
CA GLY A 28 11.29 1.87 -20.75
C GLY A 28 10.38 2.50 -19.69
N LEU A 29 9.08 2.53 -19.93
CA LEU A 29 8.09 3.06 -18.99
C LEU A 29 8.06 2.24 -17.69
N TRP A 30 8.08 0.91 -17.79
CA TRP A 30 8.07 0.04 -16.61
C TRP A 30 9.33 0.18 -15.78
N LEU A 31 10.52 0.22 -16.42
CA LEU A 31 11.78 0.42 -15.71
C LEU A 31 11.83 1.80 -15.04
N TYR A 32 11.38 2.85 -15.73
CA TYR A 32 11.29 4.19 -15.16
C TYR A 32 10.37 4.20 -13.95
N TYR A 33 9.15 3.66 -14.08
CA TYR A 33 8.15 3.62 -13.02
C TYR A 33 8.68 2.87 -11.79
N ARG A 34 9.21 1.65 -12.00
CA ARG A 34 9.78 0.83 -10.94
C ARG A 34 10.95 1.50 -10.24
N GLN A 35 11.88 2.08 -11.00
CA GLN A 35 13.09 2.69 -10.45
C GLN A 35 12.77 4.00 -9.73
N HIS A 36 11.94 4.85 -10.32
CA HIS A 36 11.71 6.20 -9.82
C HIS A 36 10.77 6.24 -8.62
N TYR A 37 9.67 5.51 -8.67
CA TYR A 37 8.63 5.60 -7.64
C TYR A 37 8.75 4.54 -6.54
N PHE A 38 9.60 3.54 -6.69
CA PHE A 38 9.73 2.47 -5.70
C PHE A 38 11.17 2.26 -5.23
N ILE A 39 12.08 1.88 -6.11
CA ILE A 39 13.45 1.54 -5.68
C ILE A 39 14.16 2.77 -5.09
N ARG A 40 14.08 3.92 -5.74
CA ARG A 40 14.68 5.16 -5.22
C ARG A 40 14.08 5.58 -3.89
N VAL A 41 12.75 5.44 -3.74
CA VAL A 41 12.06 5.75 -2.49
C VAL A 41 12.56 4.83 -1.39
N ALA A 42 12.66 3.53 -1.65
CA ALA A 42 13.20 2.56 -0.69
C ALA A 42 14.65 2.87 -0.31
N GLU A 43 15.51 3.18 -1.29
CA GLU A 43 16.91 3.52 -1.08
C GLU A 43 17.06 4.82 -0.26
N ASN A 44 16.29 5.85 -0.59
CA ASN A 44 16.31 7.14 0.13
C ASN A 44 15.81 7.00 1.57
N ALA A 45 14.82 6.13 1.81
CA ALA A 45 14.32 5.82 3.14
C ALA A 45 15.21 4.82 3.91
N GLY A 46 16.35 4.41 3.35
CA GLY A 46 17.29 3.48 3.99
C GLY A 46 16.76 2.06 4.18
N MET A 47 15.79 1.65 3.36
CA MET A 47 15.15 0.34 3.49
C MET A 47 16.04 -0.80 3.01
N THR A 48 15.91 -1.95 3.66
CA THR A 48 16.62 -3.16 3.29
C THR A 48 15.75 -4.06 2.43
N ARG A 49 16.28 -4.54 1.32
CA ARG A 49 15.60 -5.53 0.49
C ARG A 49 15.51 -6.86 1.21
N GLN A 50 14.32 -7.43 1.27
CA GLN A 50 14.12 -8.76 1.85
C GLN A 50 14.70 -9.84 0.92
N GLN A 51 15.57 -10.72 1.47
CA GLN A 51 16.25 -11.75 0.67
C GLN A 51 15.30 -12.78 0.07
N ASP A 52 14.20 -13.09 0.79
CA ASP A 52 13.21 -14.10 0.39
C ASP A 52 12.08 -13.53 -0.47
N MET A 53 12.06 -12.21 -0.68
CA MET A 53 11.02 -11.52 -1.43
C MET A 53 11.63 -10.49 -2.38
N ASP A 54 11.90 -10.92 -3.60
CA ASP A 54 12.51 -10.06 -4.64
C ASP A 54 11.73 -8.77 -4.96
N THR A 55 10.48 -8.70 -4.51
CA THR A 55 9.56 -7.60 -4.78
C THR A 55 9.32 -6.66 -3.61
N HIS A 56 9.99 -6.87 -2.46
CA HIS A 56 9.74 -6.08 -1.26
C HIS A 56 11.02 -5.44 -0.70
N TYR A 57 10.84 -4.22 -0.16
CA TYR A 57 11.76 -3.56 0.75
C TYR A 57 11.00 -3.29 2.05
N LEU A 58 11.60 -3.57 3.19
CA LEU A 58 11.00 -3.34 4.50
C LEU A 58 11.98 -2.60 5.39
N SER A 59 11.46 -1.79 6.29
CA SER A 59 12.20 -1.14 7.36
C SER A 59 11.30 -0.77 8.52
N GLU A 60 11.90 -0.25 9.58
CA GLU A 60 11.24 0.12 10.81
C GLU A 60 11.76 1.48 11.28
N VAL A 61 10.89 2.27 11.90
CA VAL A 61 11.24 3.54 12.52
C VAL A 61 10.69 3.60 13.94
N PRO A 62 11.52 3.92 14.95
CA PRO A 62 11.02 4.10 16.31
C PRO A 62 10.16 5.37 16.39
N LEU A 63 9.04 5.26 17.10
CA LEU A 63 8.11 6.34 17.37
C LEU A 63 8.38 6.94 18.76
N GLU A 64 7.95 8.18 18.97
CA GLU A 64 8.10 8.89 20.25
C GLU A 64 7.39 8.19 21.42
N ASN A 65 6.31 7.46 21.13
CA ASN A 65 5.57 6.68 22.15
C ASN A 65 6.24 5.35 22.53
N GLY A 66 7.43 5.05 21.98
CA GLY A 66 8.18 3.84 22.23
C GLY A 66 7.79 2.64 21.36
N ASN A 67 6.80 2.79 20.50
CA ASN A 67 6.45 1.79 19.48
C ASN A 67 7.38 1.91 18.27
N THR A 68 7.27 0.98 17.35
CA THR A 68 8.02 0.98 16.09
C THR A 68 7.03 0.94 14.93
N ALA A 69 7.06 1.94 14.07
CA ALA A 69 6.31 1.90 12.83
C ALA A 69 6.98 0.96 11.82
N HIS A 70 6.16 0.24 11.08
CA HIS A 70 6.60 -0.60 9.96
C HIS A 70 6.26 0.07 8.64
N TYR A 71 7.21 0.08 7.73
CA TYR A 71 6.97 0.61 6.40
C TYR A 71 7.65 -0.23 5.34
N GLY A 72 7.02 -0.28 4.18
CA GLY A 72 7.45 -1.17 3.11
C GLY A 72 7.19 -0.63 1.72
N VAL A 73 7.96 -1.11 0.76
CA VAL A 73 7.82 -0.82 -0.66
C VAL A 73 7.53 -2.13 -1.39
N PHE A 74 6.36 -2.21 -1.98
CA PHE A 74 5.92 -3.34 -2.79
C PHE A 74 6.11 -2.99 -4.27
N LEU A 75 7.06 -3.65 -4.91
CA LEU A 75 7.46 -3.35 -6.27
C LEU A 75 6.42 -3.80 -7.31
N PRO A 76 6.24 -3.03 -8.41
CA PRO A 76 5.30 -3.41 -9.45
C PRO A 76 5.74 -4.66 -10.20
N HIS A 77 4.79 -5.54 -10.48
CA HIS A 77 4.99 -6.64 -11.40
C HIS A 77 5.10 -6.16 -12.84
N TYR A 78 5.92 -6.83 -13.65
CA TYR A 78 6.19 -6.44 -15.04
C TYR A 78 4.94 -6.29 -15.92
N LEU A 79 3.94 -7.15 -15.75
CA LEU A 79 2.70 -7.11 -16.54
C LEU A 79 1.51 -6.46 -15.82
N ARG A 80 1.69 -6.08 -14.56
CA ARG A 80 0.61 -5.52 -13.74
C ARG A 80 1.15 -4.34 -12.96
N PHE A 81 0.56 -3.18 -13.19
CA PHE A 81 0.78 -2.01 -12.33
C PHE A 81 -0.13 -2.03 -11.08
N SER A 82 -0.76 -3.16 -10.79
CA SER A 82 -1.58 -3.40 -9.61
C SER A 82 -0.77 -4.08 -8.51
N HIS A 83 -1.19 -3.91 -7.25
CA HIS A 83 -0.54 -4.46 -6.05
C HIS A 83 0.88 -3.92 -5.79
N ASN A 84 1.14 -2.70 -6.26
CA ASN A 84 2.37 -1.97 -6.02
C ASN A 84 2.03 -0.71 -5.24
N TYR A 85 2.51 -0.64 -4.01
CA TYR A 85 2.25 0.48 -3.11
C TYR A 85 3.38 0.65 -2.11
N LEU A 86 3.42 1.81 -1.49
CA LEU A 86 4.20 2.08 -0.31
C LEU A 86 3.28 1.89 0.89
N ALA A 87 3.64 1.01 1.79
CA ALA A 87 2.88 0.72 3.00
C ALA A 87 3.48 1.43 4.20
N TYR A 88 2.64 1.98 5.05
CA TYR A 88 3.03 2.53 6.34
C TYR A 88 2.01 2.11 7.40
N GLU A 89 2.50 1.52 8.49
CA GLU A 89 1.69 0.92 9.55
C GLU A 89 2.31 1.22 10.91
N GLU A 90 1.49 1.64 11.86
CA GLU A 90 1.91 1.85 13.24
C GLU A 90 1.20 0.83 14.13
N PRO A 91 1.95 -0.02 14.86
CA PRO A 91 1.34 -1.03 15.70
C PRO A 91 0.58 -0.39 16.85
N THR A 92 -0.55 -0.99 17.17
CA THR A 92 -1.34 -0.66 18.35
C THR A 92 -1.02 -1.63 19.49
N PRO A 93 -1.25 -1.25 20.77
CA PRO A 93 -1.16 -2.20 21.86
C PRO A 93 -2.08 -3.40 21.60
N PRO A 94 -1.67 -4.65 21.93
CA PRO A 94 -2.46 -5.83 21.63
C PRO A 94 -3.80 -5.88 22.41
N PHE A 95 -3.90 -5.17 23.49
CA PHE A 95 -5.14 -4.99 24.25
C PHE A 95 -5.06 -3.74 25.13
N ILE A 96 -6.21 -3.20 25.46
CA ILE A 96 -6.39 -2.14 26.45
C ILE A 96 -7.37 -2.61 27.52
N GLU A 97 -7.24 -2.12 28.75
CA GLU A 97 -8.25 -2.30 29.79
C GLU A 97 -9.18 -1.11 29.81
N GLN A 98 -10.48 -1.37 29.64
CA GLN A 98 -11.52 -0.36 29.72
C GLN A 98 -12.70 -0.91 30.53
N ASP A 99 -13.10 -0.22 31.58
CA ASP A 99 -14.24 -0.59 32.45
C ASP A 99 -14.12 -2.02 33.01
N GLY A 100 -12.90 -2.46 33.39
CA GLY A 100 -12.63 -3.79 33.90
C GLY A 100 -12.74 -4.91 32.86
N LYS A 101 -12.72 -4.55 31.57
CA LYS A 101 -12.69 -5.49 30.44
C LYS A 101 -11.42 -5.28 29.63
N TYR A 102 -10.87 -6.38 29.15
CA TYR A 102 -9.80 -6.32 28.17
C TYR A 102 -10.41 -6.25 26.76
N ILE A 103 -10.00 -5.23 26.01
CA ILE A 103 -10.33 -5.05 24.60
C ILE A 103 -9.11 -5.47 23.82
N TYR A 104 -9.23 -6.50 22.99
CA TYR A 104 -8.17 -6.87 22.08
C TYR A 104 -8.21 -5.94 20.89
N LEU A 105 -7.05 -5.39 20.56
CA LEU A 105 -6.86 -4.54 19.41
C LEU A 105 -6.20 -5.37 18.31
N CYS A 106 -6.58 -5.13 17.07
CA CYS A 106 -5.79 -5.61 15.95
C CYS A 106 -4.37 -5.04 16.02
N ASP A 107 -3.40 -5.72 15.44
CA ASP A 107 -2.01 -5.27 15.44
C ASP A 107 -1.86 -3.84 14.92
N TYR A 108 -2.77 -3.44 14.03
CA TYR A 108 -2.85 -2.08 13.47
C TYR A 108 -4.30 -1.59 13.51
N ARG A 109 -4.52 -0.36 13.96
CA ARG A 109 -5.83 0.29 13.86
C ARG A 109 -6.02 0.95 12.49
N ILE A 110 -4.96 1.53 11.98
CA ILE A 110 -4.94 2.24 10.70
C ILE A 110 -3.75 1.75 9.89
N THR A 111 -3.98 1.48 8.61
CA THR A 111 -2.91 1.22 7.65
C THR A 111 -3.01 2.20 6.49
N LEU A 112 -1.88 2.62 5.96
CA LEU A 112 -1.78 3.53 4.84
C LEU A 112 -1.11 2.86 3.66
N GLY A 113 -1.77 2.89 2.50
CA GLY A 113 -1.23 2.54 1.20
C GLY A 113 -1.05 3.78 0.32
N ILE A 114 0.15 4.03 -0.18
CA ILE A 114 0.40 5.06 -1.17
C ILE A 114 0.63 4.39 -2.51
N HIS A 115 -0.20 4.71 -3.49
CA HIS A 115 -0.17 4.11 -4.83
C HIS A 115 0.37 5.12 -5.84
N PRO A 116 1.70 5.13 -6.10
CA PRO A 116 2.26 5.98 -7.12
C PRO A 116 1.63 5.69 -8.48
N VAL A 117 1.41 6.72 -9.27
CA VAL A 117 0.95 6.59 -10.66
C VAL A 117 2.01 7.11 -11.61
N LEU A 118 2.05 6.59 -12.83
CA LEU A 118 3.09 6.96 -13.80
C LEU A 118 3.01 8.44 -14.20
N PHE A 119 1.80 8.98 -14.23
CA PHE A 119 1.53 10.39 -14.54
C PHE A 119 0.40 10.89 -13.64
N GLY A 120 0.65 11.96 -12.89
CA GLY A 120 -0.32 12.58 -11.98
C GLY A 120 0.05 12.40 -10.51
N GLU A 121 -0.89 12.75 -9.66
CA GLU A 121 -0.75 12.63 -8.21
C GLU A 121 -0.92 11.18 -7.76
N PRO A 122 -0.18 10.73 -6.73
CA PRO A 122 -0.40 9.41 -6.15
C PRO A 122 -1.80 9.31 -5.54
N ARG A 123 -2.33 8.09 -5.48
CA ARG A 123 -3.55 7.79 -4.75
C ARG A 123 -3.19 7.31 -3.36
N TYR A 124 -3.99 7.69 -2.39
CA TYR A 124 -3.79 7.31 -0.99
C TYR A 124 -4.96 6.46 -0.53
N GLU A 125 -4.66 5.31 0.03
CA GLU A 125 -5.64 4.38 0.58
C GLU A 125 -5.44 4.29 2.10
N ILE A 126 -6.50 4.57 2.85
CA ILE A 126 -6.52 4.43 4.30
C ILE A 126 -7.45 3.27 4.63
N GLN A 127 -6.94 2.29 5.38
CA GLN A 127 -7.76 1.23 5.94
C GLN A 127 -7.86 1.42 7.45
N ILE A 128 -9.08 1.47 7.97
CA ILE A 128 -9.38 1.61 9.39
C ILE A 128 -10.04 0.32 9.86
N TYR A 129 -9.48 -0.28 10.89
CA TYR A 129 -10.01 -1.48 11.53
C TYR A 129 -10.92 -1.07 12.67
N ASP A 130 -12.22 -1.36 12.54
CA ASP A 130 -13.20 -1.18 13.61
C ASP A 130 -12.97 -2.24 14.67
N GLN A 131 -12.31 -1.83 15.74
CA GLN A 131 -11.89 -2.70 16.82
C GLN A 131 -13.08 -3.05 17.70
N LYS A 132 -13.58 -4.27 17.56
CA LYS A 132 -14.64 -4.77 18.44
C LYS A 132 -14.09 -5.20 19.80
N THR A 133 -14.87 -4.91 20.83
CA THR A 133 -14.68 -5.44 22.19
C THR A 133 -14.76 -6.95 22.15
N ALA A 134 -13.61 -7.63 22.20
CA ALA A 134 -13.58 -9.04 22.56
C ALA A 134 -13.73 -9.14 24.07
N ASN A 135 -14.68 -9.92 24.57
CA ASN A 135 -14.67 -10.40 25.95
C ASN A 135 -13.48 -11.35 26.09
N ALA A 136 -12.32 -10.78 26.40
CA ALA A 136 -11.10 -11.55 26.51
C ALA A 136 -11.08 -12.31 27.83
N ASP A 137 -11.60 -13.52 27.86
CA ASP A 137 -11.11 -14.57 28.75
C ASP A 137 -9.68 -14.99 28.32
N TYR A 138 -8.89 -14.05 27.82
CA TYR A 138 -7.53 -14.31 27.33
C TYR A 138 -6.62 -14.82 28.46
N LEU A 139 -6.84 -14.35 29.70
CA LEU A 139 -6.12 -14.81 30.88
C LEU A 139 -6.51 -16.22 31.34
N THR A 140 -7.62 -16.76 30.85
CA THR A 140 -8.09 -18.10 31.20
C THR A 140 -7.74 -19.16 30.16
N GLY A 141 -6.97 -18.81 29.11
CA GLY A 141 -6.56 -19.75 28.08
C GLY A 141 -7.70 -20.17 27.11
N LYS A 142 -8.86 -19.53 27.17
CA LYS A 142 -9.89 -19.67 26.14
C LYS A 142 -9.51 -18.78 25.01
N THR A 143 -9.27 -19.36 23.84
CA THR A 143 -9.08 -18.63 22.59
C THR A 143 -10.35 -17.82 22.30
N ALA A 144 -10.31 -16.53 22.61
CA ALA A 144 -11.25 -15.60 22.00
C ALA A 144 -10.98 -15.61 20.50
N GLU A 145 -11.98 -15.86 19.68
CA GLU A 145 -11.88 -15.57 18.24
C GLU A 145 -11.55 -14.09 18.10
N LEU A 146 -10.38 -13.83 17.51
CA LEU A 146 -9.90 -12.48 17.22
C LEU A 146 -10.73 -11.93 16.07
N ASP A 147 -11.87 -11.33 16.38
CA ASP A 147 -12.64 -10.57 15.39
C ASP A 147 -12.08 -9.14 15.36
N CYS A 148 -11.20 -8.85 14.41
CA CYS A 148 -10.68 -7.50 14.16
C CYS A 148 -11.78 -6.53 13.73
N GLY A 149 -13.03 -6.96 13.69
CA GLY A 149 -14.14 -6.12 13.28
C GLY A 149 -14.21 -5.91 11.77
N ASN A 150 -14.93 -4.87 11.37
CA ASN A 150 -15.01 -4.49 9.97
C ASN A 150 -13.79 -3.69 9.57
N ILE A 151 -13.37 -3.84 8.32
CA ILE A 151 -12.34 -3.00 7.70
C ILE A 151 -13.04 -1.99 6.83
N TYR A 152 -12.77 -0.73 7.08
CA TYR A 152 -13.27 0.39 6.28
C TYR A 152 -12.13 0.94 5.44
N THR A 153 -12.33 0.99 4.13
CA THR A 153 -11.31 1.43 3.18
C THR A 153 -11.74 2.71 2.51
N PHE A 154 -10.88 3.71 2.56
CA PHE A 154 -11.09 5.03 1.99
C PHE A 154 -9.98 5.36 1.00
N GLU A 155 -10.34 5.89 -0.17
CA GLU A 155 -9.40 6.59 -1.03
C GLU A 155 -9.50 8.08 -0.71
N VAL A 156 -8.36 8.71 -0.44
CA VAL A 156 -8.30 10.13 -0.07
C VAL A 156 -7.36 10.90 -0.99
N ASP A 157 -7.53 12.21 -1.04
CA ASP A 157 -6.60 13.12 -1.72
C ASP A 157 -5.40 13.49 -0.80
N ALA A 158 -4.52 14.36 -1.31
CA ALA A 158 -3.34 14.82 -0.58
C ALA A 158 -3.68 15.66 0.67
N ASP A 159 -4.89 16.18 0.76
CA ASP A 159 -5.43 16.95 1.89
C ASP A 159 -6.28 16.09 2.82
N MET A 160 -6.28 14.75 2.61
CA MET A 160 -7.07 13.78 3.39
C MET A 160 -8.58 13.91 3.24
N ASN A 161 -9.08 14.53 2.17
CA ASN A 161 -10.51 14.50 1.87
C ASN A 161 -10.86 13.17 1.20
N ILE A 162 -11.98 12.56 1.61
CA ILE A 162 -12.46 11.31 1.02
C ILE A 162 -12.85 11.55 -0.45
N ILE A 163 -12.19 10.84 -1.36
CA ILE A 163 -12.55 10.74 -2.78
C ILE A 163 -13.55 9.61 -2.99
N GLN A 164 -13.30 8.46 -2.34
CA GLN A 164 -14.12 7.27 -2.44
C GLN A 164 -14.12 6.48 -1.13
N GLU A 165 -15.31 6.02 -0.73
CA GLU A 165 -15.52 5.05 0.34
C GLU A 165 -15.86 3.69 -0.28
N TRP A 166 -15.14 2.64 0.12
CA TRP A 166 -15.35 1.28 -0.36
C TRP A 166 -16.24 0.44 0.55
N SER A 167 -16.45 0.90 1.79
CA SER A 167 -17.20 0.20 2.83
C SER A 167 -18.40 1.02 3.27
N TYR A 168 -19.59 0.44 3.18
CA TYR A 168 -20.83 1.14 3.56
C TYR A 168 -20.82 1.52 5.04
N GLY A 169 -21.13 2.80 5.33
CA GLY A 169 -21.26 3.31 6.69
C GLY A 169 -19.96 3.68 7.40
N GLY A 170 -18.88 3.86 6.65
CA GLY A 170 -17.56 4.20 7.19
C GLY A 170 -17.39 5.64 7.67
N GLN A 171 -18.31 6.58 7.34
CA GLN A 171 -18.14 7.99 7.67
C GLN A 171 -17.94 8.25 9.17
N ALA A 172 -18.70 7.58 10.03
CA ALA A 172 -18.55 7.75 11.48
C ALA A 172 -17.21 7.21 12.00
N VAL A 173 -16.70 6.15 11.38
CA VAL A 173 -15.38 5.57 11.69
C VAL A 173 -14.27 6.49 11.20
N TRP A 174 -14.46 7.11 10.04
CA TRP A 174 -13.54 8.11 9.51
C TRP A 174 -13.47 9.34 10.41
N ASP A 175 -14.61 9.88 10.80
CA ASP A 175 -14.69 11.07 11.67
C ASP A 175 -13.99 10.85 13.02
N ASP A 176 -14.07 9.62 13.58
CA ASP A 176 -13.39 9.24 14.82
C ASP A 176 -11.86 9.06 14.64
N ALA A 177 -11.42 8.59 13.49
CA ALA A 177 -10.02 8.23 13.24
C ALA A 177 -9.26 9.29 12.42
N HIS A 178 -9.91 10.32 11.91
CA HIS A 178 -9.35 11.28 10.96
C HIS A 178 -8.04 11.92 11.44
N ASP A 179 -8.00 12.44 12.65
CA ASP A 179 -6.83 13.15 13.17
C ASP A 179 -5.62 12.19 13.34
N GLU A 180 -5.88 10.95 13.76
CA GLU A 180 -4.86 9.91 13.85
C GLU A 180 -4.35 9.52 12.46
N ALA A 181 -5.27 9.30 11.50
CA ALA A 181 -4.94 9.00 10.12
C ALA A 181 -4.14 10.14 9.46
N TYR A 182 -4.50 11.39 9.71
CA TYR A 182 -3.78 12.56 9.21
C TYR A 182 -2.36 12.65 9.77
N ALA A 183 -2.18 12.44 11.07
CA ALA A 183 -0.86 12.44 11.69
C ALA A 183 0.01 11.31 11.14
N MET A 184 -0.54 10.11 10.97
CA MET A 184 0.13 8.97 10.37
C MET A 184 0.50 9.22 8.90
N PHE A 185 -0.41 9.79 8.12
CA PHE A 185 -0.17 10.20 6.73
C PHE A 185 1.00 11.18 6.61
N THR A 186 1.08 12.17 7.51
CA THR A 186 2.18 13.14 7.53
C THR A 186 3.51 12.45 7.81
N ARG A 187 3.57 11.57 8.81
CA ARG A 187 4.79 10.79 9.10
C ARG A 187 5.20 9.90 7.93
N ALA A 188 4.24 9.24 7.30
CA ALA A 188 4.51 8.40 6.13
C ALA A 188 5.09 9.20 4.96
N LYS A 189 4.57 10.40 4.69
CA LYS A 189 5.13 11.28 3.66
C LYS A 189 6.58 11.66 3.96
N ASP A 190 6.89 11.98 5.21
CA ASP A 190 8.26 12.30 5.63
C ASP A 190 9.20 11.10 5.43
N VAL A 191 8.77 9.89 5.82
CA VAL A 191 9.56 8.66 5.66
C VAL A 191 9.86 8.36 4.19
N PHE A 192 8.87 8.53 3.32
CA PHE A 192 9.01 8.25 1.89
C PHE A 192 9.58 9.42 1.08
N GLY A 193 9.68 10.61 1.67
CA GLY A 193 10.16 11.83 1.00
C GLY A 193 9.19 12.35 -0.07
N LEU A 194 7.89 12.31 0.21
CA LEU A 194 6.80 12.70 -0.70
C LEU A 194 6.25 14.09 -0.37
#